data_8125c7573ef15929b66a1bffd6d0e122
#
_entry.id   8125c7573ef15929b66a1bffd6d0e122
#
_cell.length_a   1.000
_cell.length_b   1.000
_cell.length_c   1.000
_cell.angle_alpha   90.00
_cell.angle_beta   90.00
_cell.angle_gamma   90.00
#
_symmetry.space_group_name_H-M   'P 1'
#
loop_
_entity.id
_entity.type
_entity.pdbx_description
1 polymer ?
#
loop_
_entity_poly.entity_id
_entity_poly.type
_entity_poly.pdbx_seq_one_letter_code
_entity_poly.pdbx_strand_id
1 'polypeptide(L)'
;YFTITFDKPFTYSATVSNGEIKVGQPDVKENHAGAIIGFATRKGEKVCARIASSFISPEQAEQNLKELGSMNLEELKLKGKERWNEVLGRIEVESDSEDRLRTFYSCLYRSVLFPRTFHEIDAAGNILHYSPHTGKVMPGRFFTDTGFWDSFRGELPMINLIYPSTVSYTHLRAHE
;
A
#
# COMPACT_ATOMS: atom_id res chain seq x y z
N TYR A 1 10.00 2.63 -6.31
CA TYR A 1 9.76 4.03 -6.71
C TYR A 1 8.68 4.63 -5.80
N PHE A 2 8.67 5.95 -5.71
CA PHE A 2 7.60 6.67 -5.02
C PHE A 2 7.48 8.10 -5.56
N THR A 3 6.32 8.69 -5.37
CA THR A 3 6.04 10.10 -5.64
C THR A 3 5.38 10.74 -4.42
N ILE A 4 5.69 12.01 -4.17
CA ILE A 4 5.11 12.80 -3.09
C ILE A 4 4.64 14.12 -3.65
N THR A 5 3.41 14.52 -3.32
CA THR A 5 2.87 15.86 -3.60
C THR A 5 2.44 16.52 -2.30
N PHE A 6 2.50 17.84 -2.27
CA PHE A 6 2.14 18.64 -1.11
C PHE A 6 0.99 19.59 -1.48
N ASP A 7 0.15 19.91 -0.52
CA ASP A 7 -0.94 20.87 -0.67
C ASP A 7 -0.46 22.34 -0.66
N LYS A 8 0.84 22.56 -0.34
CA LYS A 8 1.46 23.88 -0.33
C LYS A 8 2.78 23.86 -1.09
N PRO A 9 3.16 24.96 -1.74
CA PRO A 9 4.47 25.09 -2.33
C PRO A 9 5.55 25.07 -1.24
N PHE A 10 6.63 24.37 -1.49
CA PHE A 10 7.80 24.44 -0.64
C PHE A 10 8.64 25.68 -0.98
N THR A 11 9.27 26.26 0.05
CA THR A 11 10.09 27.46 -0.06
C THR A 11 11.59 27.17 -0.09
N TYR A 12 11.95 25.93 0.23
CA TYR A 12 13.32 25.45 0.24
C TYR A 12 13.37 24.01 -0.29
N SER A 13 14.37 23.74 -1.12
CA SER A 13 14.68 22.37 -1.54
C SER A 13 16.18 22.16 -1.64
N ALA A 14 16.62 20.98 -1.27
CA ALA A 14 17.99 20.52 -1.47
C ALA A 14 17.98 19.01 -1.74
N THR A 15 18.95 18.53 -2.49
CA THR A 15 19.23 17.10 -2.62
C THR A 15 20.33 16.70 -1.65
N VAL A 16 20.31 15.42 -1.27
CA VAL A 16 21.37 14.82 -0.45
C VAL A 16 22.02 13.72 -1.27
N SER A 17 23.33 13.77 -1.35
CA SER A 17 24.13 12.81 -2.09
C SER A 17 25.25 12.32 -1.18
N ASN A 18 25.27 11.03 -0.84
CA ASN A 18 26.27 10.40 0.02
C ASN A 18 26.56 11.17 1.34
N GLY A 19 25.53 11.77 1.94
CA GLY A 19 25.64 12.56 3.17
C GLY A 19 25.92 14.05 2.97
N GLU A 20 26.17 14.51 1.74
CA GLU A 20 26.36 15.92 1.42
C GLU A 20 25.07 16.59 0.96
N ILE A 21 24.77 17.78 1.49
CA ILE A 21 23.61 18.57 1.11
C ILE A 21 23.96 19.48 -0.06
N LYS A 22 23.19 19.41 -1.15
CA LYS A 22 23.36 20.20 -2.37
C LYS A 22 22.13 21.07 -2.60
N VAL A 23 22.24 22.34 -2.22
CA VAL A 23 21.17 23.33 -2.40
C VAL A 23 21.10 23.77 -3.87
N GLY A 24 19.88 23.88 -4.40
CA GLY A 24 19.64 24.31 -5.78
C GLY A 24 19.91 23.26 -6.85
N GLN A 25 20.27 22.04 -6.47
CA GLN A 25 20.35 20.91 -7.37
C GLN A 25 19.00 20.17 -7.37
N PRO A 26 18.25 20.13 -8.49
CA PRO A 26 16.89 19.58 -8.52
C PRO A 26 16.86 18.06 -8.52
N ASP A 27 17.93 17.41 -9.00
CA ASP A 27 18.01 15.96 -9.17
C ASP A 27 19.38 15.43 -8.72
N VAL A 28 19.38 14.19 -8.27
CA VAL A 28 20.59 13.45 -7.89
C VAL A 28 20.41 11.97 -8.23
N LYS A 29 21.46 11.36 -8.77
CA LYS A 29 21.50 9.92 -9.08
C LYS A 29 22.67 9.28 -8.35
N GLU A 30 22.39 8.72 -7.19
CA GLU A 30 23.37 8.13 -6.29
C GLU A 30 22.79 6.93 -5.53
N ASN A 31 23.63 6.07 -4.99
CA ASN A 31 23.20 4.94 -4.17
C ASN A 31 22.53 5.37 -2.85
N HIS A 32 23.01 6.51 -2.28
CA HIS A 32 22.45 7.11 -1.07
C HIS A 32 21.97 8.52 -1.42
N ALA A 33 20.79 8.57 -2.03
CA ALA A 33 20.12 9.80 -2.44
C ALA A 33 18.98 10.16 -1.50
N GLY A 34 18.77 11.46 -1.31
CA GLY A 34 17.66 11.99 -0.52
C GLY A 34 17.25 13.38 -0.97
N ALA A 35 16.16 13.89 -0.41
CA ALA A 35 15.72 15.26 -0.60
C ALA A 35 15.34 15.89 0.74
N ILE A 36 15.59 17.18 0.86
CA ILE A 36 15.15 18.02 1.97
C ILE A 36 14.20 19.06 1.38
N ILE A 37 13.00 19.15 1.96
CA ILE A 37 11.97 20.08 1.52
C ILE A 37 11.55 20.91 2.74
N GLY A 38 11.54 22.24 2.60
CA GLY A 38 11.19 23.16 3.65
C GLY A 38 9.96 24.01 3.29
N PHE A 39 9.14 24.29 4.30
CA PHE A 39 7.94 25.07 4.18
C PHE A 39 7.99 26.27 5.15
N ALA A 40 7.57 27.45 4.67
CA ALA A 40 7.33 28.60 5.53
C ALA A 40 5.94 28.44 6.16
N THR A 41 5.89 28.06 7.44
CA THR A 41 4.63 27.82 8.17
C THR A 41 4.53 28.69 9.43
N ARG A 42 3.30 28.97 9.83
CA ARG A 42 2.97 29.61 11.12
C ARG A 42 2.61 28.55 12.17
N LYS A 43 2.62 28.95 13.43
CA LYS A 43 2.23 28.06 14.55
C LYS A 43 0.83 27.48 14.32
N GLY A 44 0.70 26.17 14.32
CA GLY A 44 -0.57 25.45 14.12
C GLY A 44 -0.94 25.21 12.66
N GLU A 45 -0.21 25.75 11.70
CA GLU A 45 -0.42 25.50 10.28
C GLU A 45 0.03 24.09 9.90
N LYS A 46 -0.79 23.41 9.11
CA LYS A 46 -0.53 22.04 8.66
C LYS A 46 -0.14 22.05 7.18
N VAL A 47 0.76 21.15 6.83
CA VAL A 47 1.09 20.80 5.45
C VAL A 47 0.72 19.34 5.24
N CYS A 48 -0.08 19.07 4.22
CA CYS A 48 -0.48 17.70 3.88
C CYS A 48 0.40 17.18 2.76
N ALA A 49 0.96 15.99 2.96
CA ALA A 49 1.66 15.23 1.95
C ALA A 49 0.78 14.08 1.44
N ARG A 50 0.75 13.88 0.13
CA ARG A 50 0.16 12.70 -0.52
C ARG A 50 1.29 11.89 -1.11
N ILE A 51 1.33 10.60 -0.79
CA ILE A 51 2.44 9.72 -1.15
C ILE A 51 1.86 8.49 -1.84
N ALA A 52 2.46 8.11 -2.95
CA ALA A 52 2.21 6.82 -3.57
C ALA A 52 3.52 6.14 -3.92
N SER A 53 3.51 4.82 -3.92
CA SER A 53 4.65 4.00 -4.29
C SER A 53 4.32 3.08 -5.46
N SER A 54 5.34 2.61 -6.15
CA SER A 54 5.25 1.61 -7.21
C SER A 54 6.50 0.72 -7.19
N PHE A 55 6.32 -0.54 -7.54
CA PHE A 55 7.41 -1.46 -7.82
C PHE A 55 7.82 -1.43 -9.30
N ILE A 56 7.04 -0.79 -10.16
CA ILE A 56 7.18 -0.80 -11.61
C ILE A 56 8.04 0.37 -12.10
N SER A 57 7.57 1.61 -11.86
CA SER A 57 8.27 2.81 -12.32
C SER A 57 7.85 4.08 -11.57
N PRO A 58 8.58 5.21 -11.73
CA PRO A 58 8.15 6.51 -11.22
C PRO A 58 6.80 6.96 -11.79
N GLU A 59 6.57 6.78 -13.09
CA GLU A 59 5.32 7.14 -13.78
C GLU A 59 4.13 6.34 -13.24
N GLN A 60 4.39 5.06 -12.92
CA GLN A 60 3.37 4.23 -12.28
C GLN A 60 3.09 4.70 -10.84
N ALA A 61 4.06 5.18 -10.09
CA ALA A 61 3.83 5.79 -8.78
C ALA A 61 2.95 7.04 -8.88
N GLU A 62 3.14 7.86 -9.92
CA GLU A 62 2.26 9.01 -10.21
C GLU A 62 0.85 8.57 -10.60
N GLN A 63 0.72 7.49 -11.35
CA GLN A 63 -0.58 6.90 -11.68
C GLN A 63 -1.28 6.39 -10.41
N ASN A 64 -0.57 5.68 -9.53
CA ASN A 64 -1.10 5.19 -8.27
C ASN A 64 -1.55 6.34 -7.35
N LEU A 65 -0.87 7.48 -7.38
CA LEU A 65 -1.27 8.66 -6.62
C LEU A 65 -2.67 9.19 -7.01
N LYS A 66 -3.09 8.98 -8.26
CA LYS A 66 -4.43 9.40 -8.74
C LYS A 66 -5.57 8.62 -8.07
N GLU A 67 -5.31 7.44 -7.47
CA GLU A 67 -6.29 6.69 -6.70
C GLU A 67 -6.85 7.48 -5.50
N LEU A 68 -6.06 8.41 -4.96
CA LEU A 68 -6.50 9.30 -3.89
C LEU A 68 -7.51 10.35 -4.37
N GLY A 69 -7.50 10.70 -5.66
CA GLY A 69 -8.36 11.75 -6.22
C GLY A 69 -8.25 13.04 -5.43
N SER A 70 -9.40 13.66 -5.13
CA SER A 70 -9.50 14.87 -4.31
C SER A 70 -9.69 14.60 -2.81
N MET A 71 -9.73 13.34 -2.38
CA MET A 71 -10.01 12.97 -0.99
C MET A 71 -9.06 13.64 -0.01
N ASN A 72 -9.61 14.19 1.07
CA ASN A 72 -8.84 14.63 2.23
C ASN A 72 -8.58 13.46 3.19
N LEU A 73 -7.82 13.71 4.25
CA LEU A 73 -7.43 12.68 5.22
C LEU A 73 -8.63 12.02 5.91
N GLU A 74 -9.67 12.78 6.26
CA GLU A 74 -10.85 12.25 6.95
C GLU A 74 -11.71 11.38 6.01
N GLU A 75 -11.85 11.79 4.76
CA GLU A 75 -12.53 10.99 3.73
C GLU A 75 -11.77 9.68 3.45
N LEU A 76 -10.44 9.73 3.35
CA LEU A 76 -9.62 8.54 3.18
C LEU A 76 -9.72 7.59 4.37
N LYS A 77 -9.73 8.13 5.59
CA LYS A 77 -9.90 7.37 6.83
C LYS A 77 -11.28 6.70 6.89
N LEU A 78 -12.33 7.41 6.48
CA LEU A 78 -13.69 6.86 6.41
C LEU A 78 -13.74 5.70 5.40
N LYS A 79 -13.23 5.90 4.19
CA LYS A 79 -13.14 4.87 3.15
C LYS A 79 -12.36 3.63 3.62
N GLY A 80 -11.25 3.84 4.33
CA GLY A 80 -10.48 2.74 4.93
C GLY A 80 -11.28 1.97 5.99
N LYS A 81 -12.02 2.69 6.84
CA LYS A 81 -12.91 2.08 7.84
C LYS A 81 -14.02 1.26 7.19
N GLU A 82 -14.68 1.80 6.17
CA GLU A 82 -15.72 1.09 5.41
C GLU A 82 -15.17 -0.19 4.78
N ARG A 83 -14.00 -0.10 4.16
CA ARG A 83 -13.36 -1.28 3.55
C ARG A 83 -13.00 -2.35 4.57
N TRP A 84 -12.48 -1.98 5.74
CA TRP A 84 -12.20 -2.94 6.79
C TRP A 84 -13.47 -3.51 7.42
N ASN A 85 -14.54 -2.73 7.56
CA ASN A 85 -15.83 -3.24 8.02
C ASN A 85 -16.43 -4.24 7.04
N GLU A 86 -16.31 -4.01 5.73
CA GLU A 86 -16.73 -4.97 4.70
C GLU A 86 -15.96 -6.30 4.81
N VAL A 87 -14.66 -6.22 5.06
CA VAL A 87 -13.80 -7.41 5.18
C VAL A 87 -14.11 -8.16 6.48
N LEU A 88 -14.03 -7.48 7.63
CA LEU A 88 -14.16 -8.11 8.94
C LEU A 88 -15.60 -8.49 9.27
N GLY A 89 -16.59 -7.76 8.75
CA GLY A 89 -18.01 -8.02 8.96
C GLY A 89 -18.56 -9.24 8.23
N ARG A 90 -17.72 -10.00 7.53
CA ARG A 90 -18.13 -11.31 6.99
C ARG A 90 -18.30 -12.38 8.06
N ILE A 91 -17.76 -12.15 9.24
CA ILE A 91 -18.02 -12.96 10.44
C ILE A 91 -18.55 -12.00 11.51
N GLU A 92 -19.78 -12.20 11.90
CA GLU A 92 -20.38 -11.48 13.01
C GLU A 92 -20.38 -12.36 14.25
N VAL A 93 -19.83 -11.84 15.35
CA VAL A 93 -19.72 -12.53 16.63
C VAL A 93 -20.37 -11.71 17.72
N GLU A 94 -21.24 -12.35 18.49
CA GLU A 94 -21.86 -11.78 19.68
C GLU A 94 -21.12 -12.28 20.94
N SER A 95 -20.87 -11.40 21.87
CA SER A 95 -20.26 -11.74 23.16
C SER A 95 -20.67 -10.69 24.21
N ASP A 96 -20.83 -11.14 25.43
CA ASP A 96 -21.01 -10.31 26.63
C ASP A 96 -19.70 -9.62 27.09
N SER A 97 -18.56 -9.99 26.51
CA SER A 97 -17.24 -9.45 26.81
C SER A 97 -16.67 -8.68 25.63
N GLU A 98 -16.47 -7.38 25.81
CA GLU A 98 -15.84 -6.52 24.82
C GLU A 98 -14.39 -6.94 24.52
N ASP A 99 -13.65 -7.44 25.52
CA ASP A 99 -12.27 -7.89 25.34
C ASP A 99 -12.18 -9.16 24.47
N ARG A 100 -13.18 -10.05 24.58
CA ARG A 100 -13.28 -11.21 23.67
C ARG A 100 -13.55 -10.78 22.25
N LEU A 101 -14.46 -9.81 22.03
CA LEU A 101 -14.73 -9.24 20.71
C LEU A 101 -13.48 -8.57 20.12
N ARG A 102 -12.77 -7.76 20.91
CA ARG A 102 -11.51 -7.13 20.48
C ARG A 102 -10.46 -8.18 20.10
N THR A 103 -10.32 -9.22 20.91
CA THR A 103 -9.39 -10.32 20.62
C THR A 103 -9.75 -11.02 19.32
N PHE A 104 -11.04 -11.39 19.16
CA PHE A 104 -11.51 -12.05 17.95
C PHE A 104 -11.23 -11.23 16.70
N TYR A 105 -11.69 -9.98 16.65
CA TYR A 105 -11.51 -9.13 15.47
C TYR A 105 -10.06 -8.72 15.23
N SER A 106 -9.25 -8.62 16.27
CA SER A 106 -7.80 -8.41 16.12
C SER A 106 -7.10 -9.63 15.51
N CYS A 107 -7.52 -10.84 15.88
CA CYS A 107 -7.01 -12.07 15.27
C CYS A 107 -7.48 -12.21 13.83
N LEU A 108 -8.76 -11.97 13.55
CA LEU A 108 -9.31 -11.99 12.20
C LEU A 108 -8.62 -10.97 11.29
N TYR A 109 -8.42 -9.74 11.77
CA TYR A 109 -7.68 -8.71 11.05
C TYR A 109 -6.28 -9.18 10.65
N ARG A 110 -5.52 -9.77 11.59
CA ARG A 110 -4.17 -10.29 11.31
C ARG A 110 -4.18 -11.43 10.31
N SER A 111 -5.18 -12.31 10.39
CA SER A 111 -5.30 -13.45 9.47
C SER A 111 -5.64 -13.06 8.03
N VAL A 112 -6.14 -11.84 7.81
CA VAL A 112 -6.48 -11.33 6.47
C VAL A 112 -5.54 -10.23 5.98
N LEU A 113 -4.43 -9.98 6.68
CA LEU A 113 -3.38 -9.07 6.22
C LEU A 113 -2.57 -9.63 5.05
N PHE A 114 -2.52 -10.93 4.93
CA PHE A 114 -1.81 -11.66 3.88
C PHE A 114 -2.77 -12.62 3.15
N PRO A 115 -2.55 -12.95 1.89
CA PRO A 115 -1.50 -12.43 0.99
C PRO A 115 -1.74 -10.97 0.60
N ARG A 116 -0.66 -10.22 0.42
CA ARG A 116 -0.75 -8.84 -0.06
C ARG A 116 -0.86 -8.79 -1.57
N THR A 117 -1.67 -7.87 -2.08
CA THR A 117 -1.72 -7.51 -3.49
C THR A 117 -0.41 -6.83 -3.89
N PHE A 118 0.25 -7.35 -4.91
CA PHE A 118 1.54 -6.88 -5.40
C PHE A 118 1.50 -6.50 -6.88
N HIS A 119 0.33 -6.38 -7.44
CA HIS A 119 0.11 -5.88 -8.79
C HIS A 119 -0.46 -4.47 -8.75
N GLU A 120 -0.27 -3.76 -9.84
CA GLU A 120 -0.67 -2.38 -10.03
C GLU A 120 -1.50 -2.26 -11.29
N ILE A 121 -2.26 -1.17 -11.43
CA ILE A 121 -3.10 -0.91 -12.59
C ILE A 121 -2.50 0.26 -13.35
N ASP A 122 -2.15 0.06 -14.63
CA ASP A 122 -1.60 1.10 -15.47
C ASP A 122 -2.67 2.12 -15.93
N ALA A 123 -2.24 3.14 -16.66
CA ALA A 123 -3.14 4.18 -17.17
C ALA A 123 -4.15 3.66 -18.21
N ALA A 124 -3.92 2.51 -18.83
CA ALA A 124 -4.82 1.85 -19.78
C ALA A 124 -5.77 0.86 -19.10
N GLY A 125 -5.64 0.65 -17.77
CA GLY A 125 -6.44 -0.29 -16.99
C GLY A 125 -5.90 -1.72 -17.01
N ASN A 126 -4.70 -1.96 -17.51
CA ASN A 126 -4.08 -3.28 -17.48
C ASN A 126 -3.51 -3.57 -16.10
N ILE A 127 -3.65 -4.83 -15.67
CA ILE A 127 -3.08 -5.32 -14.41
C ILE A 127 -1.66 -5.82 -14.71
N LEU A 128 -0.68 -5.22 -14.06
CA LEU A 128 0.75 -5.49 -14.24
C LEU A 128 1.42 -5.70 -12.89
N HIS A 129 2.51 -6.44 -12.86
CA HIS A 129 3.35 -6.57 -11.68
C HIS A 129 4.83 -6.64 -12.04
N TYR A 130 5.69 -6.23 -11.12
CA TYR A 130 7.12 -6.49 -11.20
C TYR A 130 7.39 -7.90 -10.70
N SER A 131 7.97 -8.75 -11.55
CA SER A 131 8.35 -10.11 -11.17
C SER A 131 9.76 -10.13 -10.56
N PRO A 132 9.91 -10.49 -9.27
CA PRO A 132 11.23 -10.62 -8.65
C PRO A 132 12.06 -11.78 -9.23
N HIS A 133 11.41 -12.74 -9.88
CA HIS A 133 12.11 -13.89 -10.48
C HIS A 133 12.73 -13.55 -11.84
N THR A 134 12.03 -12.76 -12.64
CA THR A 134 12.52 -12.41 -13.99
C THR A 134 13.16 -11.02 -14.04
N GLY A 135 12.96 -10.17 -13.02
CA GLY A 135 13.38 -8.78 -13.02
C GLY A 135 12.63 -7.91 -14.02
N LYS A 136 11.47 -8.35 -14.49
CA LYS A 136 10.69 -7.67 -15.55
C LYS A 136 9.27 -7.38 -15.09
N VAL A 137 8.66 -6.39 -15.73
CA VAL A 137 7.23 -6.13 -15.60
C VAL A 137 6.46 -7.16 -16.43
N MET A 138 5.53 -7.84 -15.79
CA MET A 138 4.73 -8.91 -16.37
C MET A 138 3.23 -8.58 -16.27
N PRO A 139 2.40 -9.04 -17.20
CA PRO A 139 0.96 -8.90 -17.08
C PRO A 139 0.37 -9.85 -16.03
N GLY A 140 -0.73 -9.44 -15.43
CA GLY A 140 -1.53 -10.28 -14.53
C GLY A 140 -1.39 -9.92 -13.06
N ARG A 141 -2.20 -10.61 -12.25
CA ARG A 141 -2.26 -10.42 -10.81
C ARG A 141 -1.06 -11.12 -10.15
N PHE A 142 -0.55 -10.50 -9.10
CA PHE A 142 0.51 -11.06 -8.27
C PHE A 142 0.21 -10.79 -6.80
N PHE A 143 0.39 -11.82 -5.98
CA PHE A 143 0.22 -11.76 -4.53
C PHE A 143 1.48 -12.26 -3.86
N THR A 144 1.78 -11.77 -2.67
CA THR A 144 3.02 -12.07 -1.98
C THR A 144 2.83 -12.19 -0.47
N ASP A 145 3.89 -12.63 0.21
CA ASP A 145 4.01 -12.72 1.67
C ASP A 145 3.13 -13.79 2.32
N THR A 146 2.77 -14.86 1.61
CA THR A 146 2.11 -16.02 2.20
C THR A 146 3.07 -17.20 2.30
N GLY A 147 3.40 -17.59 3.52
CA GLY A 147 4.13 -18.83 3.80
C GLY A 147 3.19 -20.02 3.75
N PHE A 148 3.19 -20.80 2.69
CA PHE A 148 2.29 -21.94 2.52
C PHE A 148 2.38 -22.93 3.68
N TRP A 149 3.58 -23.26 4.14
CA TRP A 149 3.81 -24.21 5.21
C TRP A 149 3.19 -23.79 6.55
N ASP A 150 3.23 -22.50 6.86
CA ASP A 150 2.64 -21.97 8.08
C ASP A 150 1.11 -21.86 8.00
N SER A 151 0.59 -21.52 6.82
CA SER A 151 -0.80 -21.10 6.61
C SER A 151 -1.74 -22.26 6.23
N PHE A 152 -1.23 -23.37 5.65
CA PHE A 152 -2.08 -24.38 4.99
C PHE A 152 -3.05 -25.11 5.92
N ARG A 153 -2.78 -25.15 7.23
CA ARG A 153 -3.62 -25.88 8.19
C ARG A 153 -4.80 -25.08 8.74
N GLY A 154 -4.67 -23.75 8.82
CA GLY A 154 -5.67 -22.89 9.47
C GLY A 154 -6.07 -21.71 8.62
N GLU A 155 -5.13 -20.81 8.32
CA GLU A 155 -5.39 -19.56 7.62
C GLU A 155 -5.95 -19.79 6.21
N LEU A 156 -5.31 -20.61 5.38
CA LEU A 156 -5.76 -20.87 4.02
C LEU A 156 -7.14 -21.52 3.94
N PRO A 157 -7.47 -22.56 4.72
CA PRO A 157 -8.83 -23.10 4.79
C PRO A 157 -9.86 -22.06 5.23
N MET A 158 -9.54 -21.21 6.22
CA MET A 158 -10.40 -20.14 6.68
C MET A 158 -10.62 -19.10 5.57
N ILE A 159 -9.55 -18.61 4.94
CA ILE A 159 -9.65 -17.64 3.84
C ILE A 159 -10.41 -18.23 2.66
N ASN A 160 -10.22 -19.52 2.35
CA ASN A 160 -10.96 -20.19 1.29
C ASN A 160 -12.47 -20.24 1.58
N LEU A 161 -12.84 -20.44 2.84
CA LEU A 161 -14.25 -20.47 3.25
C LEU A 161 -14.89 -19.07 3.21
N ILE A 162 -14.18 -18.06 3.75
CA ILE A 162 -14.73 -16.72 3.97
C ILE A 162 -14.53 -15.80 2.75
N TYR A 163 -13.40 -15.96 2.05
CA TYR A 163 -12.95 -15.11 0.94
C TYR A 163 -12.54 -15.93 -0.29
N PRO A 164 -13.41 -16.80 -0.85
CA PRO A 164 -13.02 -17.76 -1.89
C PRO A 164 -12.45 -17.11 -3.15
N SER A 165 -12.91 -15.91 -3.50
CA SER A 165 -12.36 -15.16 -4.64
C SER A 165 -10.87 -14.80 -4.47
N THR A 166 -10.42 -14.51 -3.25
CA THR A 166 -9.01 -14.21 -2.97
C THR A 166 -8.13 -15.44 -3.18
N VAL A 167 -8.59 -16.59 -2.69
CA VAL A 167 -7.83 -17.86 -2.80
C VAL A 167 -7.70 -18.33 -4.24
N SER A 168 -8.76 -18.17 -5.05
CA SER A 168 -8.71 -18.57 -6.47
C SER A 168 -7.62 -17.84 -7.27
N TYR A 169 -7.26 -16.61 -6.87
CA TYR A 169 -6.19 -15.85 -7.49
C TYR A 169 -4.81 -16.12 -6.91
N THR A 170 -4.71 -16.50 -5.63
CA THR A 170 -3.43 -16.66 -4.94
C THR A 170 -2.84 -18.06 -5.07
N HIS A 171 -3.66 -19.09 -5.17
CA HIS A 171 -3.22 -20.49 -5.09
C HIS A 171 -3.42 -21.27 -6.39
N LEU A 172 -4.46 -20.95 -7.17
CA LEU A 172 -4.75 -21.68 -8.40
C LEU A 172 -3.93 -21.17 -9.61
N ARG A 173 -3.41 -19.95 -9.55
CA ARG A 173 -2.61 -19.34 -10.62
C ARG A 173 -1.13 -19.14 -10.30
N ALA A 174 -0.69 -19.51 -9.12
CA ALA A 174 0.74 -19.46 -8.76
C ALA A 174 1.57 -20.54 -9.47
N HIS A 175 0.93 -21.40 -10.24
CA HIS A 175 1.56 -22.50 -10.99
C HIS A 175 1.47 -22.36 -12.50
N GLU A 176 0.91 -21.24 -13.02
CA GLU A 176 0.96 -20.86 -14.44
C GLU A 176 2.06 -19.81 -14.67
#